data_ad89b64eda1c082f6e8d176a18667beb
#
_entry.id   ad89b64eda1c082f6e8d176a18667beb
#
_cell.length_a   1.000
_cell.length_b   1.000
_cell.length_c   1.000
_cell.angle_alpha   90.00
_cell.angle_beta   90.00
_cell.angle_gamma   90.00
#
_symmetry.space_group_name_H-M   'P 1'
#
loop_
_entity.id
_entity.type
_entity.pdbx_description
1 polymer ?
#
loop_
_entity_poly.entity_id
_entity_poly.type
_entity_poly.pdbx_seq_one_letter_code
_entity_poly.pdbx_strand_id
1 'polypeptide(L)'
;MTDALTNAGELATAYELLLQRENPSWLYPVTMGATTIWERWDSMLPDGSINPGDMTSFNHYALGAVADWLHRTVAGLAPAAPGYRRLRVEPRPGPGLTSASATHETPYGTASVAWTLTGGTAFALEVTVPPNTTAEIVLPDGSAPVEVGSGRHSFSATIDEPVPVEKPALFFNPDDHQ
;
A
#
# COMPACT_ATOMS: atom_id res chain seq x y z
N MET A 1 2.26 6.42 -9.51
CA MET A 1 1.95 5.21 -10.30
C MET A 1 0.88 4.39 -9.60
N THR A 2 1.11 3.89 -8.37
CA THR A 2 0.11 3.12 -7.59
C THR A 2 -1.22 3.85 -7.40
N ASP A 3 -1.22 5.16 -7.10
CA ASP A 3 -2.45 5.97 -7.04
C ASP A 3 -3.20 6.02 -8.37
N ALA A 4 -2.47 6.14 -9.49
CA ALA A 4 -3.11 6.16 -10.82
C ALA A 4 -3.80 4.82 -11.12
N LEU A 5 -3.14 3.70 -10.82
CA LEU A 5 -3.72 2.36 -10.95
C LEU A 5 -4.93 2.19 -10.02
N THR A 6 -4.81 2.57 -8.76
CA THR A 6 -5.92 2.51 -7.79
C THR A 6 -7.14 3.32 -8.25
N ASN A 7 -6.91 4.54 -8.76
CA ASN A 7 -7.98 5.41 -9.25
C ASN A 7 -8.62 4.92 -10.55
N ALA A 8 -7.88 4.14 -11.34
CA ALA A 8 -8.39 3.49 -12.54
C ALA A 8 -9.15 2.17 -12.26
N GLY A 9 -9.23 1.74 -10.99
CA GLY A 9 -9.84 0.45 -10.62
C GLY A 9 -8.88 -0.73 -10.68
N GLU A 10 -7.61 -0.50 -11.00
CA GLU A 10 -6.57 -1.51 -11.18
C GLU A 10 -5.78 -1.77 -9.88
N LEU A 11 -6.50 -1.96 -8.76
CA LEU A 11 -5.89 -2.12 -7.44
C LEU A 11 -4.97 -3.35 -7.39
N ALA A 12 -5.40 -4.48 -7.97
CA ALA A 12 -4.62 -5.71 -7.98
C ALA A 12 -3.28 -5.53 -8.72
N THR A 13 -3.27 -4.79 -9.83
CA THR A 13 -2.06 -4.43 -10.57
C THR A 13 -1.12 -3.55 -9.74
N ALA A 14 -1.67 -2.63 -8.92
CA ALA A 14 -0.86 -1.82 -8.01
C ALA A 14 -0.18 -2.67 -6.93
N TYR A 15 -0.88 -3.66 -6.39
CA TYR A 15 -0.31 -4.63 -5.44
C TYR A 15 0.73 -5.54 -6.09
N GLU A 16 0.51 -5.99 -7.31
CA GLU A 16 1.50 -6.78 -8.03
C GLU A 16 2.78 -5.99 -8.25
N LEU A 17 2.68 -4.74 -8.70
CA LEU A 17 3.83 -3.85 -8.87
C LEU A 17 4.59 -3.64 -7.54
N LEU A 18 3.90 -3.60 -6.40
CA LEU A 18 4.52 -3.48 -5.09
C LEU A 18 5.25 -4.76 -4.70
N LEU A 19 4.63 -5.94 -4.90
CA LEU A 19 5.00 -7.20 -4.23
C LEU A 19 5.78 -8.17 -5.11
N GLN A 20 5.80 -7.99 -6.45
CA GLN A 20 6.65 -8.82 -7.30
C GLN A 20 8.14 -8.57 -7.00
N ARG A 21 8.98 -9.59 -7.22
CA ARG A 21 10.41 -9.55 -6.87
C ARG A 21 11.31 -9.27 -8.05
N GLU A 22 10.75 -9.23 -9.24
CA GLU A 22 11.45 -8.91 -10.48
C GLU A 22 11.32 -7.42 -10.78
N ASN A 23 12.24 -6.85 -11.55
CA ASN A 23 12.14 -5.49 -12.03
C ASN A 23 11.03 -5.41 -13.11
N PRO A 24 10.14 -4.40 -13.09
CA PRO A 24 10.06 -3.26 -12.14
C PRO A 24 9.26 -3.60 -10.87
N SER A 25 9.80 -3.35 -9.69
CA SER A 25 9.05 -3.41 -8.42
C SER A 25 9.81 -2.78 -7.27
N TRP A 26 9.11 -2.42 -6.19
CA TRP A 26 9.76 -1.98 -4.95
C TRP A 26 10.48 -3.11 -4.21
N LEU A 27 10.06 -4.38 -4.38
CA LEU A 27 10.75 -5.50 -3.72
C LEU A 27 12.03 -5.92 -4.45
N TYR A 28 12.20 -5.62 -5.74
CA TYR A 28 13.44 -5.94 -6.43
C TYR A 28 14.66 -5.31 -5.74
N PRO A 29 14.72 -3.98 -5.47
CA PRO A 29 15.81 -3.41 -4.69
C PRO A 29 16.00 -4.08 -3.33
N VAL A 30 14.92 -4.41 -2.62
CA VAL A 30 14.98 -5.09 -1.32
C VAL A 30 15.63 -6.46 -1.46
N THR A 31 15.29 -7.24 -2.48
CA THR A 31 15.92 -8.55 -2.74
C THR A 31 17.39 -8.43 -3.09
N MET A 32 17.82 -7.29 -3.65
CA MET A 32 19.21 -6.94 -3.93
C MET A 32 19.96 -6.35 -2.71
N GLY A 33 19.33 -6.31 -1.53
CA GLY A 33 19.93 -5.84 -0.29
C GLY A 33 19.87 -4.32 -0.08
N ALA A 34 18.97 -3.62 -0.76
CA ALA A 34 18.79 -2.18 -0.57
C ALA A 34 18.37 -1.82 0.85
N THR A 35 19.01 -0.81 1.41
CA THR A 35 18.70 -0.19 2.72
C THR A 35 18.18 1.24 2.56
N THR A 36 18.12 1.73 1.34
CA THR A 36 17.69 3.08 0.95
C THR A 36 16.79 2.98 -0.28
N ILE A 37 16.06 4.04 -0.59
CA ILE A 37 15.30 4.13 -1.83
C ILE A 37 16.25 4.47 -2.98
N TRP A 38 16.26 3.62 -4.02
CA TRP A 38 17.05 3.82 -5.22
C TRP A 38 16.33 4.76 -6.20
N GLU A 39 17.09 5.41 -7.06
CA GLU A 39 16.55 6.30 -8.10
C GLU A 39 15.81 5.54 -9.19
N ARG A 40 16.36 4.37 -9.57
CA ARG A 40 15.75 3.40 -10.47
C ARG A 40 15.58 2.08 -9.71
N TRP A 41 14.57 1.31 -10.07
CA TRP A 41 14.43 -0.04 -9.50
C TRP A 41 15.63 -0.93 -9.80
N ASP A 42 16.22 -0.79 -11.01
CA ASP A 42 17.38 -1.55 -11.50
C ASP A 42 18.71 -0.80 -11.38
N SER A 43 18.88 0.08 -10.40
CA SER A 43 20.18 0.74 -10.14
C SER A 43 21.31 -0.26 -9.89
N MET A 44 21.00 -1.44 -9.34
CA MET A 44 21.86 -2.62 -9.31
C MET A 44 21.24 -3.71 -10.17
N LEU A 45 22.03 -4.32 -11.04
CA LEU A 45 21.60 -5.43 -11.90
C LEU A 45 21.61 -6.76 -11.13
N PRO A 46 20.93 -7.81 -11.64
CA PRO A 46 20.85 -9.11 -10.94
C PRO A 46 22.21 -9.76 -10.64
N ASP A 47 23.25 -9.45 -11.40
CA ASP A 47 24.62 -9.92 -11.17
C ASP A 47 25.38 -9.11 -10.10
N GLY A 48 24.74 -8.11 -9.49
CA GLY A 48 25.32 -7.23 -8.49
C GLY A 48 26.11 -6.05 -9.05
N SER A 49 26.21 -5.91 -10.37
CA SER A 49 26.85 -4.75 -10.99
C SER A 49 25.95 -3.52 -10.93
N ILE A 50 26.55 -2.33 -10.98
CA ILE A 50 25.83 -1.08 -11.08
C ILE A 50 25.31 -0.94 -12.52
N ASN A 51 24.04 -0.56 -12.67
CA ASN A 51 23.47 -0.27 -13.99
C ASN A 51 24.31 0.81 -14.69
N PRO A 52 24.81 0.57 -15.92
CA PRO A 52 25.68 1.51 -16.64
C PRO A 52 24.95 2.73 -17.20
N GLY A 53 23.63 2.78 -17.09
CA GLY A 53 22.82 3.93 -17.52
C GLY A 53 22.96 5.12 -16.58
N ASP A 54 22.36 6.23 -16.98
CA ASP A 54 22.27 7.44 -16.15
C ASP A 54 21.23 7.26 -15.03
N MET A 55 21.25 8.16 -14.02
CA MET A 55 20.27 8.23 -12.94
C MET A 55 20.21 6.94 -12.10
N THR A 56 21.37 6.48 -11.64
CA THR A 56 21.53 5.23 -10.88
C THR A 56 21.86 5.44 -9.40
N SER A 57 21.48 6.57 -8.82
CA SER A 57 21.71 6.85 -7.41
C SER A 57 21.07 5.79 -6.50
N PHE A 58 21.81 5.35 -5.49
CA PHE A 58 21.30 4.44 -4.45
C PHE A 58 20.63 5.17 -3.27
N ASN A 59 20.46 6.48 -3.36
CA ASN A 59 19.78 7.29 -2.34
C ASN A 59 19.01 8.43 -3.02
N HIS A 60 17.76 8.14 -3.38
CA HIS A 60 16.88 9.07 -4.07
C HIS A 60 15.45 8.98 -3.56
N TYR A 61 14.73 10.10 -3.45
CA TYR A 61 13.43 10.15 -2.78
C TYR A 61 12.24 9.70 -3.65
N ALA A 62 12.33 9.76 -4.97
CA ALA A 62 11.17 9.72 -5.86
C ALA A 62 10.31 8.45 -5.70
N LEU A 63 10.92 7.26 -5.73
CA LEU A 63 10.20 6.00 -5.55
C LEU A 63 9.69 5.81 -4.11
N GLY A 64 10.22 6.57 -3.14
CA GLY A 64 9.74 6.61 -1.76
C GLY A 64 8.33 7.17 -1.59
N ALA A 65 7.79 7.85 -2.60
CA ALA A 65 6.39 8.30 -2.62
C ALA A 65 5.37 7.15 -2.46
N VAL A 66 5.77 5.90 -2.70
CA VAL A 66 4.94 4.72 -2.41
C VAL A 66 4.50 4.63 -0.93
N ALA A 67 5.30 5.19 -0.01
CA ALA A 67 4.98 5.18 1.42
C ALA A 67 3.64 5.90 1.72
N ASP A 68 3.32 6.96 0.99
CA ASP A 68 2.04 7.65 1.11
C ASP A 68 0.87 6.75 0.65
N TRP A 69 1.03 6.02 -0.46
CA TRP A 69 0.04 5.05 -0.92
C TRP A 69 -0.13 3.88 0.06
N LEU A 70 0.97 3.35 0.61
CA LEU A 70 0.92 2.32 1.66
C LEU A 70 0.14 2.79 2.88
N HIS A 71 0.34 4.03 3.29
CA HIS A 71 -0.33 4.60 4.46
C HIS A 71 -1.82 4.87 4.20
N ARG A 72 -2.15 5.56 3.10
CA ARG A 72 -3.52 5.98 2.79
C ARG A 72 -4.40 4.88 2.19
N THR A 73 -3.82 4.02 1.37
CA THR A 73 -4.59 3.02 0.61
C THR A 73 -4.46 1.63 1.22
N VAL A 74 -3.24 1.13 1.43
CA VAL A 74 -3.05 -0.23 1.95
C VAL A 74 -3.49 -0.30 3.40
N ALA A 75 -2.95 0.54 4.28
CA ALA A 75 -3.37 0.59 5.67
C ALA A 75 -4.70 1.32 5.86
N GLY A 76 -4.99 2.31 5.02
CA GLY A 76 -6.28 2.99 4.98
C GLY A 76 -6.40 4.20 5.90
N LEU A 77 -5.30 4.84 6.33
CA LEU A 77 -5.35 6.02 7.20
C LEU A 77 -4.99 7.29 6.44
N ALA A 78 -5.95 8.19 6.28
CA ALA A 78 -5.78 9.46 5.57
C ALA A 78 -6.45 10.64 6.29
N PRO A 79 -5.99 11.89 6.07
CA PRO A 79 -6.71 13.07 6.53
C PRO A 79 -7.96 13.30 5.65
N ALA A 80 -9.11 13.53 6.27
CA ALA A 80 -10.33 14.03 5.62
C ALA A 80 -10.55 15.53 5.88
N ALA A 81 -9.75 16.12 6.79
CA ALA A 81 -9.70 17.55 7.04
C ALA A 81 -8.27 17.97 7.46
N PRO A 82 -7.90 19.25 7.31
CA PRO A 82 -6.58 19.74 7.69
C PRO A 82 -6.20 19.34 9.11
N GLY A 83 -4.93 18.92 9.30
CA GLY A 83 -4.38 18.52 10.59
C GLY A 83 -4.99 17.24 11.17
N TYR A 84 -5.64 16.39 10.37
CA TYR A 84 -6.35 15.19 10.85
C TYR A 84 -7.49 15.49 11.85
N ARG A 85 -8.11 16.67 11.76
CA ARG A 85 -9.29 16.98 12.59
C ARG A 85 -10.46 16.02 12.27
N ARG A 86 -10.53 15.55 11.04
CA ARG A 86 -11.36 14.44 10.59
C ARG A 86 -10.47 13.46 9.86
N LEU A 87 -10.56 12.20 10.24
CA LEU A 87 -9.86 11.10 9.58
C LEU A 87 -10.76 10.45 8.55
N ARG A 88 -10.16 9.91 7.49
CA ARG A 88 -10.75 8.90 6.62
C ARG A 88 -10.02 7.59 6.86
N VAL A 89 -10.77 6.56 7.21
CA VAL A 89 -10.27 5.20 7.36
C VAL A 89 -10.92 4.34 6.29
N GLU A 90 -10.13 4.00 5.27
CA GLU A 90 -10.59 3.27 4.08
C GLU A 90 -9.50 2.29 3.63
N PRO A 91 -9.28 1.20 4.38
CA PRO A 91 -8.34 0.18 3.94
C PRO A 91 -8.84 -0.51 2.67
N ARG A 92 -7.92 -0.73 1.75
CA ARG A 92 -8.17 -1.43 0.49
C ARG A 92 -7.31 -2.69 0.41
N PRO A 93 -7.73 -3.80 1.03
CA PRO A 93 -7.01 -5.06 0.94
C PRO A 93 -6.81 -5.48 -0.51
N GLY A 94 -5.61 -5.95 -0.83
CA GLY A 94 -5.29 -6.46 -2.15
C GLY A 94 -4.57 -7.80 -2.05
N PRO A 95 -4.33 -8.46 -3.18
CA PRO A 95 -3.71 -9.78 -3.19
C PRO A 95 -2.30 -9.75 -2.60
N GLY A 96 -1.94 -10.82 -1.88
CA GLY A 96 -0.61 -11.00 -1.31
C GLY A 96 -0.39 -10.41 0.08
N LEU A 97 -1.35 -9.63 0.64
CA LEU A 97 -1.30 -9.17 2.02
C LEU A 97 -2.52 -9.64 2.80
N THR A 98 -2.29 -10.10 4.02
CA THR A 98 -3.33 -10.53 4.97
C THR A 98 -3.50 -9.57 6.14
N SER A 99 -2.69 -8.53 6.22
CA SER A 99 -2.78 -7.49 7.25
C SER A 99 -1.99 -6.25 6.85
N ALA A 100 -2.40 -5.10 7.38
CA ALA A 100 -1.59 -3.89 7.41
C ALA A 100 -1.95 -3.03 8.61
N SER A 101 -1.04 -2.15 9.00
CA SER A 101 -1.29 -1.16 10.04
C SER A 101 -0.57 0.14 9.73
N ALA A 102 -1.13 1.24 10.23
CA ALA A 102 -0.49 2.55 10.20
C ALA A 102 -0.78 3.30 11.52
N THR A 103 0.17 4.13 11.90
CA THR A 103 0.06 5.03 13.04
C THR A 103 0.56 6.41 12.64
N HIS A 104 -0.16 7.45 13.03
CA HIS A 104 0.19 8.82 12.75
C HIS A 104 0.03 9.70 13.99
N GLU A 105 1.08 10.44 14.34
CA GLU A 105 1.03 11.43 15.41
C GLU A 105 0.41 12.71 14.87
N THR A 106 -0.83 12.97 15.28
CA THR A 106 -1.58 14.16 14.89
C THR A 106 -1.45 15.26 15.95
N PRO A 107 -1.80 16.52 15.65
CA PRO A 107 -1.89 17.55 16.68
C PRO A 107 -2.87 17.24 17.83
N TYR A 108 -3.74 16.26 17.66
CA TYR A 108 -4.75 15.83 18.64
C TYR A 108 -4.36 14.56 19.40
N GLY A 109 -3.23 13.94 19.06
CA GLY A 109 -2.74 12.68 19.59
C GLY A 109 -2.60 11.61 18.52
N THR A 110 -2.30 10.40 18.94
CA THR A 110 -2.02 9.28 18.05
C THR A 110 -3.29 8.76 17.38
N ALA A 111 -3.32 8.76 16.06
CA ALA A 111 -4.29 8.03 15.24
C ALA A 111 -3.68 6.70 14.81
N SER A 112 -4.45 5.62 14.82
CA SER A 112 -3.98 4.33 14.32
C SER A 112 -5.08 3.53 13.64
N VAL A 113 -4.65 2.71 12.70
CA VAL A 113 -5.47 1.72 12.01
C VAL A 113 -4.69 0.41 11.93
N ALA A 114 -5.39 -0.70 12.11
CA ALA A 114 -4.85 -2.04 11.86
C ALA A 114 -5.95 -2.93 11.33
N TRP A 115 -5.69 -3.64 10.25
CA TRP A 115 -6.64 -4.62 9.73
C TRP A 115 -5.99 -5.98 9.51
N THR A 116 -6.83 -7.02 9.56
CA THR A 116 -6.46 -8.40 9.24
C THR A 116 -7.50 -9.02 8.32
N LEU A 117 -7.06 -9.91 7.44
CA LEU A 117 -7.89 -10.70 6.55
C LEU A 117 -7.61 -12.18 6.79
N THR A 118 -8.58 -12.89 7.36
CA THR A 118 -8.48 -14.31 7.69
C THR A 118 -9.25 -15.15 6.68
N GLY A 119 -8.61 -16.21 6.18
CA GLY A 119 -9.23 -17.10 5.19
C GLY A 119 -9.62 -16.41 3.89
N GLY A 120 -8.97 -15.30 3.54
CA GLY A 120 -9.22 -14.53 2.32
C GLY A 120 -10.49 -13.66 2.33
N THR A 121 -11.39 -13.85 3.27
CA THR A 121 -12.70 -13.19 3.24
C THR A 121 -13.14 -12.53 4.56
N ALA A 122 -12.68 -13.02 5.71
CA ALA A 122 -13.04 -12.45 7.00
C ALA A 122 -12.15 -11.27 7.35
N PHE A 123 -12.66 -10.06 7.15
CA PHE A 123 -11.97 -8.80 7.41
C PHE A 123 -12.28 -8.28 8.81
N ALA A 124 -11.25 -7.88 9.55
CA ALA A 124 -11.37 -7.20 10.84
C ALA A 124 -10.53 -5.92 10.83
N LEU A 125 -11.06 -4.85 11.44
CA LEU A 125 -10.45 -3.52 11.48
C LEU A 125 -10.50 -2.96 12.90
N GLU A 126 -9.35 -2.51 13.39
CA GLU A 126 -9.20 -1.77 14.65
C GLU A 126 -8.77 -0.33 14.32
N VAL A 127 -9.43 0.64 14.95
CA VAL A 127 -9.16 2.07 14.74
C VAL A 127 -9.04 2.79 16.07
N THR A 128 -8.03 3.64 16.20
CA THR A 128 -7.93 4.61 17.31
C THR A 128 -8.09 6.01 16.75
N VAL A 129 -9.12 6.71 17.23
CA VAL A 129 -9.45 8.10 16.85
C VAL A 129 -9.03 9.02 18.02
N PRO A 130 -8.14 10.00 17.78
CA PRO A 130 -7.65 10.89 18.83
C PRO A 130 -8.77 11.73 19.47
N PRO A 131 -8.56 12.29 20.69
CA PRO A 131 -9.50 13.25 21.29
C PRO A 131 -9.81 14.44 20.38
N ASN A 132 -11.06 14.93 20.44
CA ASN A 132 -11.54 16.08 19.67
C ASN A 132 -11.46 15.93 18.14
N THR A 133 -11.41 14.70 17.64
CA THR A 133 -11.46 14.36 16.22
C THR A 133 -12.59 13.39 15.93
N THR A 134 -12.94 13.25 14.66
CA THR A 134 -13.88 12.25 14.15
C THR A 134 -13.22 11.41 13.05
N ALA A 135 -13.78 10.26 12.75
CA ALA A 135 -13.35 9.44 11.62
C ALA A 135 -14.54 8.96 10.81
N GLU A 136 -14.42 9.02 9.50
CA GLU A 136 -15.28 8.33 8.56
C GLU A 136 -14.65 6.96 8.25
N ILE A 137 -15.37 5.90 8.57
CA ILE A 137 -14.94 4.51 8.36
C ILE A 137 -15.63 3.97 7.12
N VAL A 138 -14.85 3.55 6.14
CA VAL A 138 -15.32 2.92 4.91
C VAL A 138 -14.78 1.50 4.87
N LEU A 139 -15.68 0.53 5.02
CA LEU A 139 -15.32 -0.88 4.99
C LEU A 139 -15.21 -1.37 3.53
N PRO A 140 -14.36 -2.37 3.26
CA PRO A 140 -14.14 -2.87 1.90
C PRO A 140 -15.27 -3.78 1.36
N ASP A 141 -16.35 -3.97 2.11
CA ASP A 141 -17.55 -4.74 1.71
C ASP A 141 -18.58 -3.90 0.94
N GLY A 142 -18.30 -2.61 0.70
CA GLY A 142 -19.22 -1.70 0.03
C GLY A 142 -20.39 -1.21 0.90
N SER A 143 -20.38 -1.48 2.20
CA SER A 143 -21.36 -0.94 3.14
C SER A 143 -21.27 0.59 3.23
N ALA A 144 -22.34 1.22 3.71
CA ALA A 144 -22.38 2.68 3.87
C ALA A 144 -21.29 3.13 4.89
N PRO A 145 -20.61 4.26 4.64
CA PRO A 145 -19.65 4.81 5.59
C PRO A 145 -20.25 5.06 6.98
N VAL A 146 -19.45 4.80 8.01
CA VAL A 146 -19.83 5.02 9.42
C VAL A 146 -18.99 6.15 9.99
N GLU A 147 -19.65 7.17 10.57
CA GLU A 147 -18.95 8.23 11.31
C GLU A 147 -18.80 7.84 12.78
N VAL A 148 -17.59 8.00 13.32
CA VAL A 148 -17.28 7.73 14.74
C VAL A 148 -16.54 8.89 15.38
N GLY A 149 -16.75 9.07 16.67
CA GLY A 149 -16.00 10.03 17.51
C GLY A 149 -14.69 9.46 18.03
N SER A 150 -14.04 10.23 18.93
CA SER A 150 -12.80 9.79 19.57
C SER A 150 -12.99 8.50 20.39
N GLY A 151 -11.95 7.66 20.41
CA GLY A 151 -11.92 6.38 21.10
C GLY A 151 -11.33 5.25 20.27
N ARG A 152 -11.48 4.03 20.78
CA ARG A 152 -11.12 2.80 20.07
C ARG A 152 -12.40 2.17 19.49
N HIS A 153 -12.32 1.76 18.24
CA HIS A 153 -13.43 1.17 17.50
C HIS A 153 -12.97 -0.09 16.79
N SER A 154 -13.86 -1.09 16.74
CA SER A 154 -13.61 -2.36 16.06
C SER A 154 -14.74 -2.62 15.08
N PHE A 155 -14.39 -3.08 13.89
CA PHE A 155 -15.32 -3.40 12.81
C PHE A 155 -14.97 -4.76 12.23
N SER A 156 -15.96 -5.41 11.64
CA SER A 156 -15.78 -6.64 10.89
C SER A 156 -16.65 -6.63 9.65
N ALA A 157 -16.16 -7.25 8.59
CA ALA A 157 -16.86 -7.37 7.32
C ALA A 157 -16.52 -8.73 6.67
N THR A 158 -17.34 -9.16 5.74
CA THR A 158 -16.99 -10.24 4.82
C THR A 158 -16.79 -9.60 3.45
N ILE A 159 -15.64 -9.86 2.85
CA ILE A 159 -15.27 -9.32 1.54
C ILE A 159 -15.04 -10.45 0.54
N ASP A 160 -15.05 -10.12 -0.75
CA ASP A 160 -14.55 -11.03 -1.76
C ASP A 160 -13.04 -11.20 -1.59
N GLU A 161 -12.53 -12.41 -1.81
CA GLU A 161 -11.10 -12.69 -1.74
C GLU A 161 -10.36 -11.86 -2.79
N PRO A 162 -9.33 -11.06 -2.40
CA PRO A 162 -8.55 -10.32 -3.36
C PRO A 162 -7.80 -11.24 -4.33
N VAL A 163 -8.16 -11.21 -5.60
CA VAL A 163 -7.59 -12.07 -6.64
C VAL A 163 -6.35 -11.40 -7.26
N PRO A 164 -5.22 -12.11 -7.36
CA PRO A 164 -4.06 -11.63 -8.12
C PRO A 164 -4.42 -11.40 -9.59
N VAL A 165 -3.75 -10.44 -10.23
CA VAL A 165 -3.84 -10.28 -11.68
C VAL A 165 -3.27 -11.53 -12.34
N GLU A 166 -4.00 -12.14 -13.28
CA GLU A 166 -3.38 -13.11 -14.18
C GLU A 166 -2.23 -12.39 -14.90
N LYS A 167 -1.00 -12.85 -14.69
CA LYS A 167 0.14 -12.29 -15.42
C LYS A 167 -0.16 -12.45 -16.90
N PRO A 168 -0.32 -11.37 -17.68
CA PRO A 168 -0.32 -11.51 -19.13
C PRO A 168 0.98 -12.23 -19.48
N ALA A 169 0.91 -13.25 -20.32
CA ALA A 169 2.11 -13.91 -20.82
C ALA A 169 3.06 -12.79 -21.25
N LEU A 170 4.14 -12.62 -20.51
CA LEU A 170 5.07 -11.52 -20.72
C LEU A 170 5.49 -11.61 -22.20
N PHE A 171 5.29 -10.54 -22.95
CA PHE A 171 5.81 -10.39 -24.31
C PHE A 171 7.35 -10.37 -24.35
N PHE A 172 7.99 -10.73 -23.25
CA PHE A 172 9.42 -10.91 -23.09
C PHE A 172 9.68 -12.39 -22.79
N ASN A 173 9.86 -13.15 -23.85
CA ASN A 173 10.54 -14.42 -23.75
C ASN A 173 12.05 -14.10 -23.69
N PRO A 174 12.76 -14.39 -22.58
CA PRO A 174 14.20 -14.15 -22.49
C PRO A 174 15.01 -14.92 -23.55
N ASP A 175 14.38 -15.88 -24.26
CA ASP A 175 15.00 -16.70 -25.31
C ASP A 175 14.87 -16.07 -26.73
N ASP A 176 14.21 -14.94 -26.90
CA ASP A 176 14.04 -14.27 -28.21
C ASP A 176 15.26 -13.44 -28.66
N HIS A 177 16.36 -13.49 -27.92
CA HIS A 177 17.62 -12.83 -28.25
C HIS A 177 18.81 -13.80 -28.25
N GLN A 178 18.71 -14.88 -29.09
CA GLN A 178 19.88 -15.62 -29.55
C GLN A 178 20.29 -15.19 -30.96
#